data_a3e2c4bee86850a634de8d4b0d1a3cd0
#
_entry.id   a3e2c4bee86850a634de8d4b0d1a3cd0
#
_cell.length_a   1.000
_cell.length_b   1.000
_cell.length_c   1.000
_cell.angle_alpha   90.00
_cell.angle_beta   90.00
_cell.angle_gamma   90.00
#
_symmetry.space_group_name_H-M   'P 1'
#
loop_
_entity.id
_entity.type
_entity.pdbx_description
1 polymer ?
#
loop_
_entity_poly.entity_id
_entity_poly.type
_entity_poly.pdbx_seq_one_letter_code
_entity_poly.pdbx_strand_id
1 'polypeptide(L)'
;MLYDLLGRHHHEDVRERTIGALMERYHVDPEQAARVEAKALESLDQVAKAWNLNDEGHRELLMWAARVHELGLDIAHYHYHKHGAYLLEHSDLAGFSRLDQLTLALLVRGHRRNIPVDKFNELGDEGDKLIRLCIVLRFAILFHHIRGTQEMPAVALKASGKSLDIRFPDGWLAANPLTQADFEQEAEWLKRVGYSLSVS
;
A
#
# COMPACT_ATOMS: atom_id res chain seq x y z
N MET A 1 18.86 7.39 26.75
CA MET A 1 18.89 8.06 25.44
C MET A 1 19.75 7.32 24.41
N LEU A 2 21.03 7.01 24.66
CA LEU A 2 21.89 6.28 23.70
C LEU A 2 21.45 4.81 23.49
N TYR A 3 21.02 4.11 24.53
CA TYR A 3 20.53 2.74 24.48
C TYR A 3 19.19 2.60 23.73
N ASP A 4 18.35 3.63 23.76
CA ASP A 4 17.06 3.63 23.09
C ASP A 4 17.22 3.80 21.55
N LEU A 5 18.22 4.61 21.14
CA LEU A 5 18.59 4.76 19.72
C LEU A 5 19.20 3.47 19.13
N LEU A 6 20.08 2.81 19.88
CA LEU A 6 20.69 1.54 19.46
C LEU A 6 19.66 0.40 19.39
N GLY A 7 18.70 0.39 20.31
CA GLY A 7 17.59 -0.58 20.29
C GLY A 7 16.71 -0.41 19.05
N ARG A 8 16.34 0.81 18.69
CA ARG A 8 15.51 1.08 17.50
C ARG A 8 16.23 0.67 16.21
N HIS A 9 17.48 1.07 16.01
CA HIS A 9 18.27 0.67 14.85
C HIS A 9 18.42 -0.86 14.71
N HIS A 10 18.52 -1.57 15.81
CA HIS A 10 18.64 -3.02 15.78
C HIS A 10 17.31 -3.70 15.41
N HIS A 11 16.17 -3.16 15.84
CA HIS A 11 14.84 -3.65 15.47
C HIS A 11 14.50 -3.35 14.01
N GLU A 12 14.83 -2.16 13.50
CA GLU A 12 14.66 -1.80 12.10
C GLU A 12 15.42 -2.76 11.18
N ASP A 13 16.68 -3.07 11.49
CA ASP A 13 17.49 -4.02 10.73
C ASP A 13 16.88 -5.45 10.72
N VAL A 14 16.27 -5.89 11.83
CA VAL A 14 15.59 -7.19 11.88
C VAL A 14 14.35 -7.22 11.01
N ARG A 15 13.51 -6.19 11.03
CA ARG A 15 12.31 -6.10 10.19
C ARG A 15 12.65 -6.04 8.71
N GLU A 16 13.64 -5.23 8.33
CA GLU A 16 14.13 -5.14 6.95
C GLU A 16 14.63 -6.49 6.44
N ARG A 17 15.41 -7.23 7.24
CA ARG A 17 15.87 -8.58 6.89
C ARG A 17 14.71 -9.56 6.73
N THR A 18 13.68 -9.46 7.57
CA THR A 18 12.49 -10.30 7.50
C THR A 18 11.72 -10.05 6.20
N ILE A 19 11.51 -8.78 5.83
CA ILE A 19 10.85 -8.41 4.56
C ILE A 19 11.68 -8.89 3.37
N GLY A 20 12.99 -8.67 3.37
CA GLY A 20 13.89 -9.15 2.31
C GLY A 20 13.85 -10.68 2.16
N ALA A 21 13.87 -11.42 3.26
CA ALA A 21 13.76 -12.88 3.25
C ALA A 21 12.41 -13.37 2.72
N LEU A 22 11.30 -12.66 3.01
CA LEU A 22 9.99 -12.96 2.44
C LEU A 22 9.98 -12.73 0.93
N MET A 23 10.52 -11.60 0.47
CA MET A 23 10.58 -11.27 -0.96
C MET A 23 11.37 -12.34 -1.73
N GLU A 24 12.53 -12.76 -1.21
CA GLU A 24 13.35 -13.81 -1.80
C GLU A 24 12.60 -15.16 -1.81
N ARG A 25 12.05 -15.56 -0.67
CA ARG A 25 11.35 -16.85 -0.51
C ARG A 25 10.18 -17.03 -1.45
N TYR A 26 9.42 -15.96 -1.70
CA TYR A 26 8.21 -15.96 -2.53
C TYR A 26 8.42 -15.30 -3.89
N HIS A 27 9.65 -15.20 -4.36
CA HIS A 27 10.04 -14.76 -5.70
C HIS A 27 9.39 -13.41 -6.12
N VAL A 28 9.27 -12.47 -5.17
CA VAL A 28 8.75 -11.14 -5.47
C VAL A 28 9.68 -10.42 -6.42
N ASP A 29 9.14 -9.81 -7.47
CA ASP A 29 9.89 -8.98 -8.41
C ASP A 29 10.43 -7.72 -7.68
N PRO A 30 11.76 -7.60 -7.45
CA PRO A 30 12.30 -6.51 -6.66
C PRO A 30 12.20 -5.16 -7.36
N GLU A 31 12.23 -5.13 -8.70
CA GLU A 31 12.10 -3.88 -9.46
C GLU A 31 10.66 -3.35 -9.39
N GLN A 32 9.68 -4.24 -9.52
CA GLN A 32 8.27 -3.86 -9.37
C GLN A 32 7.98 -3.41 -7.94
N ALA A 33 8.45 -4.14 -6.94
CA ALA A 33 8.32 -3.77 -5.54
C ALA A 33 8.90 -2.39 -5.25
N ALA A 34 10.10 -2.08 -5.75
CA ALA A 34 10.75 -0.79 -5.58
C ALA A 34 9.98 0.35 -6.26
N ARG A 35 9.42 0.12 -7.46
CA ARG A 35 8.59 1.13 -8.16
C ARG A 35 7.32 1.45 -7.38
N VAL A 36 6.62 0.42 -6.88
CA VAL A 36 5.40 0.59 -6.10
C VAL A 36 5.71 1.27 -4.76
N GLU A 37 6.79 0.89 -4.09
CA GLU A 37 7.26 1.52 -2.86
C GLU A 37 7.52 3.01 -3.06
N ALA A 38 8.33 3.37 -4.06
CA ALA A 38 8.66 4.76 -4.35
C ALA A 38 7.39 5.59 -4.60
N LYS A 39 6.44 5.07 -5.39
CA LYS A 39 5.18 5.75 -5.66
C LYS A 39 4.26 5.83 -4.46
N ALA A 40 4.23 4.81 -3.62
CA ALA A 40 3.45 4.81 -2.39
C ALA A 40 3.96 5.88 -1.42
N LEU A 41 5.27 5.99 -1.23
CA LEU A 41 5.87 6.98 -0.34
C LEU A 41 5.72 8.42 -0.88
N GLU A 42 5.94 8.64 -2.19
CA GLU A 42 5.67 9.92 -2.86
C GLU A 42 4.20 10.36 -2.68
N SER A 43 3.28 9.41 -2.80
CA SER A 43 1.85 9.68 -2.66
C SER A 43 1.47 9.96 -1.20
N LEU A 44 2.06 9.22 -0.26
CA LEU A 44 1.87 9.47 1.18
C LEU A 44 2.31 10.88 1.54
N ASP A 45 3.47 11.33 1.07
CA ASP A 45 4.00 12.67 1.36
C ASP A 45 3.02 13.79 0.94
N GLN A 46 2.24 13.58 -0.12
CA GLN A 46 1.25 14.54 -0.60
C GLN A 46 -0.03 14.57 0.26
N VAL A 47 -0.43 13.44 0.85
CA VAL A 47 -1.72 13.32 1.56
C VAL A 47 -1.60 13.19 3.08
N ALA A 48 -0.39 12.91 3.60
CA ALA A 48 -0.16 12.55 5.00
C ALA A 48 -0.73 13.58 5.99
N LYS A 49 -0.55 14.87 5.73
CA LYS A 49 -1.06 15.93 6.59
C LYS A 49 -2.58 15.97 6.62
N ALA A 50 -3.23 15.84 5.47
CA ALA A 50 -4.69 15.91 5.36
C ALA A 50 -5.38 14.68 5.95
N TRP A 51 -4.73 13.54 5.89
CA TRP A 51 -5.25 12.26 6.36
C TRP A 51 -4.70 11.82 7.73
N ASN A 52 -3.87 12.67 8.36
CA ASN A 52 -3.24 12.40 9.66
C ASN A 52 -2.41 11.10 9.66
N LEU A 53 -1.56 10.96 8.63
CA LEU A 53 -0.67 9.82 8.39
C LEU A 53 0.82 10.20 8.53
N ASN A 54 1.13 11.25 9.33
CA ASN A 54 2.51 11.75 9.47
C ASN A 54 3.38 10.92 10.43
N ASP A 55 2.84 9.84 10.99
CA ASP A 55 3.57 8.95 11.87
C ASP A 55 4.56 8.08 11.09
N GLU A 56 5.79 7.91 11.61
CA GLU A 56 6.82 7.10 10.96
C GLU A 56 6.39 5.63 10.84
N GLY A 57 5.63 5.12 11.80
CA GLY A 57 5.07 3.77 11.75
C GLY A 57 4.14 3.55 10.56
N HIS A 58 3.34 4.56 10.16
CA HIS A 58 2.52 4.48 8.95
C HIS A 58 3.38 4.44 7.67
N ARG A 59 4.48 5.20 7.66
CA ARG A 59 5.42 5.23 6.54
C ARG A 59 6.12 3.88 6.35
N GLU A 60 6.66 3.33 7.44
CA GLU A 60 7.31 2.01 7.44
C GLU A 60 6.33 0.91 7.01
N LEU A 61 5.13 0.91 7.58
CA LEU A 61 4.11 -0.08 7.27
C LEU A 61 3.70 -0.04 5.79
N LEU A 62 3.55 1.16 5.20
CA LEU A 62 3.26 1.33 3.78
C LEU A 62 4.40 0.83 2.90
N MET A 63 5.63 1.14 3.28
CA MET A 63 6.84 0.69 2.60
C MET A 63 6.91 -0.84 2.55
N TRP A 64 6.75 -1.51 3.69
CA TRP A 64 6.75 -2.97 3.74
C TRP A 64 5.57 -3.57 2.97
N ALA A 65 4.37 -3.00 3.09
CA ALA A 65 3.20 -3.48 2.36
C ALA A 65 3.41 -3.36 0.83
N ALA A 66 4.04 -2.28 0.36
CA ALA A 66 4.37 -2.09 -1.04
C ALA A 66 5.37 -3.15 -1.55
N ARG A 67 6.36 -3.52 -0.73
CA ARG A 67 7.36 -4.54 -1.09
C ARG A 67 6.77 -5.96 -1.16
N VAL A 68 5.82 -6.27 -0.29
CA VAL A 68 5.30 -7.64 -0.15
C VAL A 68 3.91 -7.85 -0.74
N HIS A 69 3.35 -6.87 -1.45
CA HIS A 69 1.98 -6.96 -1.95
C HIS A 69 1.75 -8.12 -2.95
N GLU A 70 2.80 -8.58 -3.61
CA GLU A 70 2.77 -9.68 -4.59
C GLU A 70 3.15 -11.05 -4.02
N LEU A 71 3.44 -11.20 -2.72
CA LEU A 71 3.84 -12.50 -2.10
C LEU A 71 2.94 -13.67 -2.51
N GLY A 72 1.66 -13.44 -2.63
CA GLY A 72 0.70 -14.48 -2.94
C GLY A 72 0.71 -14.96 -4.40
N LEU A 73 1.44 -14.28 -5.30
CA LEU A 73 1.59 -14.71 -6.70
C LEU A 73 2.32 -16.04 -6.80
N ASP A 74 3.22 -16.34 -5.86
CA ASP A 74 3.94 -17.60 -5.78
C ASP A 74 3.01 -18.80 -5.48
N ILE A 75 1.84 -18.54 -4.89
CA ILE A 75 0.81 -19.57 -4.65
C ILE A 75 -0.15 -19.66 -5.85
N ALA A 76 -0.79 -18.53 -6.22
CA ALA A 76 -1.69 -18.47 -7.36
C ALA A 76 -1.99 -17.04 -7.76
N HIS A 77 -2.11 -16.78 -9.07
CA HIS A 77 -2.51 -15.47 -9.59
C HIS A 77 -3.94 -15.07 -9.15
N TYR A 78 -4.85 -16.05 -9.12
CA TYR A 78 -6.21 -15.82 -8.66
C TYR A 78 -6.24 -15.56 -7.15
N HIS A 79 -6.75 -14.40 -6.75
CA HIS A 79 -6.81 -13.98 -5.35
C HIS A 79 -5.44 -13.87 -4.63
N TYR A 80 -4.34 -13.56 -5.33
CA TYR A 80 -3.02 -13.47 -4.74
C TYR A 80 -2.95 -12.54 -3.50
N HIS A 81 -3.72 -11.45 -3.48
CA HIS A 81 -3.83 -10.57 -2.31
C HIS A 81 -4.36 -11.29 -1.06
N LYS A 82 -5.19 -12.32 -1.22
CA LYS A 82 -5.65 -13.17 -0.10
C LYS A 82 -4.57 -14.14 0.35
N HIS A 83 -3.87 -14.74 -0.62
CA HIS A 83 -2.77 -15.65 -0.33
C HIS A 83 -1.62 -14.91 0.35
N GLY A 84 -1.23 -13.74 -0.13
CA GLY A 84 -0.22 -12.90 0.50
C GLY A 84 -0.57 -12.51 1.93
N ALA A 85 -1.82 -12.07 2.15
CA ALA A 85 -2.29 -11.76 3.50
C ALA A 85 -2.24 -12.98 4.44
N TYR A 86 -2.66 -14.14 3.98
CA TYR A 86 -2.58 -15.39 4.75
C TYR A 86 -1.14 -15.75 5.12
N LEU A 87 -0.21 -15.64 4.16
CA LEU A 87 1.21 -15.88 4.42
C LEU A 87 1.75 -14.94 5.49
N LEU A 88 1.45 -13.64 5.40
CA LEU A 88 1.89 -12.64 6.38
C LEU A 88 1.29 -12.91 7.75
N GLU A 89 0.00 -13.26 7.83
CA GLU A 89 -0.68 -13.49 9.11
C GLU A 89 -0.19 -14.74 9.86
N HIS A 90 0.27 -15.77 9.12
CA HIS A 90 0.60 -17.10 9.66
C HIS A 90 2.08 -17.45 9.61
N SER A 91 2.96 -16.52 9.16
CA SER A 91 4.41 -16.71 9.19
C SER A 91 5.00 -16.11 10.46
N ASP A 92 6.16 -16.62 10.88
CA ASP A 92 6.96 -16.00 11.92
C ASP A 92 7.69 -14.79 11.32
N LEU A 93 7.26 -13.58 11.67
CA LEU A 93 7.87 -12.33 11.21
C LEU A 93 8.76 -11.75 12.31
N ALA A 94 10.03 -12.08 12.29
CA ALA A 94 10.99 -11.58 13.26
C ALA A 94 11.04 -10.04 13.25
N GLY A 95 10.98 -9.41 14.42
CA GLY A 95 10.99 -7.96 14.60
C GLY A 95 9.60 -7.30 14.51
N PHE A 96 8.57 -8.00 14.04
CA PHE A 96 7.20 -7.49 13.99
C PHE A 96 6.42 -7.89 15.25
N SER A 97 5.70 -6.94 15.83
CA SER A 97 4.68 -7.27 16.83
C SER A 97 3.50 -8.01 16.15
N ARG A 98 2.68 -8.69 16.94
CA ARG A 98 1.48 -9.34 16.40
C ARG A 98 0.52 -8.32 15.75
N LEU A 99 0.46 -7.11 16.28
CA LEU A 99 -0.36 -6.03 15.73
C LEU A 99 0.19 -5.55 14.39
N ASP A 100 1.51 -5.30 14.29
CA ASP A 100 2.15 -4.87 13.03
C ASP A 100 1.96 -5.94 11.95
N GLN A 101 2.16 -7.21 12.30
CA GLN A 101 1.95 -8.35 11.41
C GLN A 101 0.51 -8.40 10.87
N LEU A 102 -0.49 -8.28 11.77
CA LEU A 102 -1.90 -8.25 11.37
C LEU A 102 -2.21 -7.05 10.48
N THR A 103 -1.70 -5.87 10.82
CA THR A 103 -1.91 -4.65 10.05
C THR A 103 -1.29 -4.75 8.66
N LEU A 104 -0.07 -5.27 8.55
CA LEU A 104 0.61 -5.53 7.27
C LEU A 104 -0.21 -6.52 6.41
N ALA A 105 -0.69 -7.60 7.02
CA ALA A 105 -1.55 -8.57 6.34
C ALA A 105 -2.86 -7.93 5.84
N LEU A 106 -3.47 -7.04 6.63
CA LEU A 106 -4.69 -6.33 6.24
C LEU A 106 -4.47 -5.35 5.07
N LEU A 107 -3.35 -4.63 5.04
CA LEU A 107 -2.99 -3.77 3.90
C LEU A 107 -2.84 -4.60 2.63
N VAL A 108 -2.10 -5.71 2.71
CA VAL A 108 -1.93 -6.64 1.58
C VAL A 108 -3.26 -7.29 1.20
N ARG A 109 -4.15 -7.58 2.15
CA ARG A 109 -5.50 -8.11 1.87
C ARG A 109 -6.37 -7.11 1.14
N GLY A 110 -6.26 -5.83 1.50
CA GLY A 110 -7.10 -4.73 1.02
C GLY A 110 -6.59 -4.05 -0.26
N HIS A 111 -5.36 -4.31 -0.70
CA HIS A 111 -4.76 -3.57 -1.82
C HIS A 111 -5.45 -3.83 -3.19
N ARG A 112 -6.33 -4.79 -3.28
CA ARG A 112 -7.06 -5.13 -4.52
C ARG A 112 -8.49 -5.55 -4.23
N ARG A 113 -9.43 -5.15 -5.11
CA ARG A 113 -10.86 -5.44 -4.96
C ARG A 113 -11.45 -4.79 -3.70
N ASN A 114 -12.18 -5.56 -2.88
CA ASN A 114 -12.81 -5.04 -1.67
C ASN A 114 -11.79 -4.78 -0.55
N ILE A 115 -11.89 -3.61 0.06
CA ILE A 115 -11.20 -3.31 1.33
C ILE A 115 -12.01 -3.98 2.46
N PRO A 116 -11.40 -4.79 3.33
CA PRO A 116 -12.09 -5.45 4.44
C PRO A 116 -12.30 -4.48 5.61
N VAL A 117 -13.22 -3.52 5.45
CA VAL A 117 -13.47 -2.41 6.40
C VAL A 117 -13.77 -2.92 7.80
N ASP A 118 -14.55 -3.98 7.93
CA ASP A 118 -14.88 -4.55 9.25
C ASP A 118 -13.63 -4.95 10.02
N LYS A 119 -12.64 -5.54 9.32
CA LYS A 119 -11.36 -5.93 9.92
C LYS A 119 -10.49 -4.74 10.32
N PHE A 120 -10.50 -3.67 9.53
CA PHE A 120 -9.83 -2.43 9.91
C PHE A 120 -10.51 -1.79 11.12
N ASN A 121 -11.83 -1.80 11.20
CA ASN A 121 -12.59 -1.26 12.33
C ASN A 121 -12.33 -2.00 13.64
N GLU A 122 -12.00 -3.30 13.60
CA GLU A 122 -11.57 -4.07 14.78
C GLU A 122 -10.30 -3.49 15.45
N LEU A 123 -9.52 -2.66 14.72
CA LEU A 123 -8.32 -1.98 15.22
C LEU A 123 -8.61 -0.62 15.89
N GLY A 124 -9.87 -0.30 16.13
CA GLY A 124 -10.29 0.91 16.82
C GLY A 124 -9.96 2.20 16.08
N ASP A 125 -9.44 3.21 16.79
CA ASP A 125 -9.17 4.54 16.26
C ASP A 125 -8.15 4.56 15.09
N GLU A 126 -7.29 3.59 15.01
CA GLU A 126 -6.32 3.44 13.91
C GLU A 126 -6.96 2.91 12.62
N GLY A 127 -8.12 2.24 12.70
CA GLY A 127 -8.76 1.59 11.56
C GLY A 127 -8.99 2.51 10.36
N ASP A 128 -9.51 3.74 10.60
CA ASP A 128 -9.77 4.71 9.52
C ASP A 128 -8.45 5.23 8.88
N LYS A 129 -7.39 5.41 9.66
CA LYS A 129 -6.05 5.77 9.14
C LYS A 129 -5.47 4.65 8.29
N LEU A 130 -5.62 3.41 8.72
CA LEU A 130 -5.14 2.24 7.99
C LEU A 130 -5.93 2.00 6.69
N ILE A 131 -7.22 2.33 6.65
CA ILE A 131 -8.00 2.35 5.39
C ILE A 131 -7.42 3.39 4.43
N ARG A 132 -7.10 4.61 4.91
CA ARG A 132 -6.47 5.65 4.09
C ARG A 132 -5.09 5.21 3.58
N LEU A 133 -4.29 4.57 4.43
CA LEU A 133 -2.99 4.01 4.06
C LEU A 133 -3.15 2.91 2.99
N CYS A 134 -4.17 2.06 3.14
CA CYS A 134 -4.54 1.07 2.13
C CYS A 134 -4.92 1.73 0.79
N ILE A 135 -5.64 2.85 0.81
CA ILE A 135 -5.99 3.61 -0.41
C ILE A 135 -4.73 4.15 -1.10
N VAL A 136 -3.76 4.67 -0.34
CA VAL A 136 -2.47 5.10 -0.89
C VAL A 136 -1.72 3.93 -1.56
N LEU A 137 -1.67 2.78 -0.90
CA LEU A 137 -1.07 1.56 -1.46
C LEU A 137 -1.75 1.13 -2.76
N ARG A 138 -3.09 1.12 -2.79
CA ARG A 138 -3.90 0.76 -3.97
C ARG A 138 -3.60 1.67 -5.15
N PHE A 139 -3.51 2.99 -4.89
CA PHE A 139 -3.13 3.96 -5.91
C PHE A 139 -1.75 3.65 -6.50
N ALA A 140 -0.75 3.41 -5.66
CA ALA A 140 0.61 3.14 -6.11
C ALA A 140 0.69 1.85 -6.95
N ILE A 141 -0.03 0.81 -6.56
CA ILE A 141 -0.10 -0.45 -7.30
C ILE A 141 -0.82 -0.25 -8.63
N LEU A 142 -1.97 0.47 -8.64
CA LEU A 142 -2.73 0.73 -9.85
C LEU A 142 -1.91 1.55 -10.85
N PHE A 143 -1.17 2.56 -10.36
CA PHE A 143 -0.29 3.39 -11.16
C PHE A 143 0.81 2.59 -11.86
N HIS A 144 1.30 1.51 -11.25
CA HIS A 144 2.30 0.61 -11.81
C HIS A 144 1.75 -0.74 -12.30
N HIS A 145 0.43 -0.86 -12.50
CA HIS A 145 -0.20 -2.09 -12.96
C HIS A 145 0.29 -2.53 -14.35
N ILE A 146 0.61 -1.57 -15.22
CA ILE A 146 1.26 -1.85 -16.50
C ILE A 146 2.74 -2.01 -16.24
N ARG A 147 3.22 -3.26 -16.22
CA ARG A 147 4.64 -3.60 -16.15
C ARG A 147 5.32 -3.17 -17.46
N GLY A 148 5.77 -1.94 -17.53
CA GLY A 148 6.41 -1.38 -18.73
C GLY A 148 7.50 -0.39 -18.38
N THR A 149 8.37 -0.13 -19.37
CA THR A 149 9.45 0.88 -19.29
C THR A 149 8.94 2.31 -19.53
N GLN A 150 7.63 2.50 -19.69
CA GLN A 150 7.07 3.83 -19.92
C GLN A 150 7.20 4.68 -18.66
N GLU A 151 7.85 5.82 -18.80
CA GLU A 151 7.92 6.81 -17.73
C GLU A 151 6.49 7.28 -17.38
N MET A 152 6.12 7.08 -16.13
CA MET A 152 4.84 7.54 -15.63
C MET A 152 4.91 9.04 -15.34
N PRO A 153 3.84 9.80 -15.61
CA PRO A 153 3.85 11.24 -15.41
C PRO A 153 3.88 11.59 -13.91
N ALA A 154 4.33 12.79 -13.60
CA ALA A 154 4.11 13.37 -12.28
C ALA A 154 2.59 13.56 -12.07
N VAL A 155 2.10 13.11 -10.91
CA VAL A 155 0.68 13.15 -10.55
C VAL A 155 0.51 13.89 -9.24
N ALA A 156 -0.42 14.83 -9.20
CA ALA A 156 -0.75 15.55 -7.98
C ALA A 156 -1.92 14.87 -7.25
N LEU A 157 -1.75 14.61 -5.95
CA LEU A 157 -2.78 14.07 -5.09
C LEU A 157 -3.23 15.12 -4.06
N LYS A 158 -4.53 15.23 -3.88
CA LYS A 158 -5.12 16.07 -2.85
C LYS A 158 -6.18 15.29 -2.07
N ALA A 159 -5.97 15.16 -0.77
CA ALA A 159 -6.90 14.50 0.13
C ALA A 159 -7.71 15.51 0.95
N SER A 160 -8.99 15.23 1.19
CA SER A 160 -9.85 16.01 2.07
C SER A 160 -10.96 15.13 2.64
N GLY A 161 -11.01 14.95 3.96
CA GLY A 161 -11.96 14.04 4.58
C GLY A 161 -11.87 12.62 4.02
N LYS A 162 -12.93 12.15 3.40
CA LYS A 162 -13.01 10.84 2.71
C LYS A 162 -12.90 10.98 1.18
N SER A 163 -12.28 12.05 0.69
CA SER A 163 -12.08 12.28 -0.75
C SER A 163 -10.61 12.27 -1.11
N LEU A 164 -10.29 11.69 -2.25
CA LEU A 164 -8.99 11.74 -2.90
C LEU A 164 -9.17 12.25 -4.34
N ASP A 165 -8.52 13.37 -4.65
CA ASP A 165 -8.49 13.93 -6.00
C ASP A 165 -7.10 13.66 -6.60
N ILE A 166 -7.08 13.07 -7.78
CA ILE A 166 -5.86 12.72 -8.53
C ILE A 166 -5.85 13.54 -9.80
N ARG A 167 -4.80 14.32 -10.02
CA ARG A 167 -4.63 15.13 -11.22
C ARG A 167 -3.44 14.66 -12.01
N PHE A 168 -3.70 14.23 -13.23
CA PHE A 168 -2.71 13.94 -14.26
C PHE A 168 -2.38 15.19 -15.08
N PRO A 169 -1.29 15.19 -15.84
CA PRO A 169 -1.03 16.23 -16.85
C PRO A 169 -2.16 16.29 -17.89
N ASP A 170 -2.42 17.49 -18.41
CA ASP A 170 -3.50 17.73 -19.35
C ASP A 170 -3.42 16.78 -20.57
N GLY A 171 -4.54 16.12 -20.86
CA GLY A 171 -4.66 15.20 -21.98
C GLY A 171 -4.05 13.81 -21.78
N TRP A 172 -3.32 13.59 -20.68
CA TRP A 172 -2.66 12.32 -20.45
C TRP A 172 -3.64 11.14 -20.30
N LEU A 173 -4.71 11.32 -19.52
CA LEU A 173 -5.75 10.30 -19.35
C LEU A 173 -6.47 9.96 -20.66
N ALA A 174 -6.77 10.97 -21.47
CA ALA A 174 -7.38 10.77 -22.78
C ALA A 174 -6.49 9.95 -23.73
N ALA A 175 -5.17 10.09 -23.59
CA ALA A 175 -4.20 9.29 -24.32
C ALA A 175 -3.99 7.88 -23.71
N ASN A 176 -4.47 7.63 -22.50
CA ASN A 176 -4.29 6.36 -21.74
C ASN A 176 -5.65 5.79 -21.27
N PRO A 177 -6.55 5.39 -22.19
CA PRO A 177 -7.92 5.02 -21.84
C PRO A 177 -8.02 3.78 -20.94
N LEU A 178 -7.06 2.87 -20.99
CA LEU A 178 -7.02 1.72 -20.07
C LEU A 178 -6.77 2.16 -18.63
N THR A 179 -5.82 3.07 -18.43
CA THR A 179 -5.54 3.63 -17.10
C THR A 179 -6.75 4.41 -16.58
N GLN A 180 -7.42 5.17 -17.43
CA GLN A 180 -8.66 5.86 -17.07
C GLN A 180 -9.73 4.86 -16.59
N ALA A 181 -9.97 3.78 -17.33
CA ALA A 181 -10.93 2.74 -16.97
C ALA A 181 -10.57 2.05 -15.64
N ASP A 182 -9.29 1.81 -15.40
CA ASP A 182 -8.81 1.23 -14.13
C ASP A 182 -9.09 2.16 -12.94
N PHE A 183 -8.89 3.47 -13.08
CA PHE A 183 -9.25 4.44 -12.04
C PHE A 183 -10.75 4.61 -11.85
N GLU A 184 -11.54 4.54 -12.91
CA GLU A 184 -13.00 4.55 -12.82
C GLU A 184 -13.52 3.32 -12.04
N GLN A 185 -12.95 2.16 -12.32
CA GLN A 185 -13.25 0.94 -11.56
C GLN A 185 -12.82 1.05 -10.10
N GLU A 186 -11.66 1.66 -9.82
CA GLU A 186 -11.18 1.89 -8.47
C GLU A 186 -12.10 2.85 -7.69
N ALA A 187 -12.60 3.90 -8.33
CA ALA A 187 -13.57 4.81 -7.74
C ALA A 187 -14.84 4.08 -7.26
N GLU A 188 -15.34 3.12 -8.04
CA GLU A 188 -16.48 2.28 -7.64
C GLU A 188 -16.15 1.37 -6.43
N TRP A 189 -14.92 0.86 -6.31
CA TRP A 189 -14.48 0.10 -5.12
C TRP A 189 -14.43 0.99 -3.87
N LEU A 190 -13.84 2.18 -3.98
CA LEU A 190 -13.70 3.11 -2.87
C LEU A 190 -15.06 3.67 -2.40
N LYS A 191 -15.98 3.91 -3.33
CA LYS A 191 -17.34 4.34 -3.01
C LYS A 191 -18.08 3.36 -2.09
N ARG A 192 -17.86 2.04 -2.25
CA ARG A 192 -18.47 1.01 -1.39
C ARG A 192 -18.03 1.09 0.05
N VAL A 193 -16.86 1.67 0.31
CA VAL A 193 -16.31 1.86 1.65
C VAL A 193 -16.39 3.31 2.13
N GLY A 194 -17.21 4.13 1.46
CA GLY A 194 -17.53 5.49 1.85
C GLY A 194 -16.48 6.53 1.47
N TYR A 195 -15.54 6.19 0.56
CA TYR A 195 -14.57 7.14 0.02
C TYR A 195 -14.93 7.54 -1.41
N SER A 196 -14.59 8.78 -1.79
CA SER A 196 -14.72 9.26 -3.16
C SER A 196 -13.35 9.42 -3.81
N LEU A 197 -13.24 9.00 -5.05
CA LEU A 197 -12.07 9.19 -5.88
C LEU A 197 -12.47 10.00 -7.10
N SER A 198 -11.81 11.12 -7.36
CA SER A 198 -11.91 11.87 -8.61
C SER A 198 -10.56 11.85 -9.32
N VAL A 199 -10.63 11.78 -10.65
CA VAL A 199 -9.43 11.70 -11.51
C VAL A 199 -9.63 12.67 -12.67
N SER A 200 -8.65 13.55 -12.90
CA SER A 200 -8.71 14.58 -13.93
C SER A 200 -7.35 14.76 -14.62
#